data_5346d5fdbd008d371958f73ceeaafa59
#
_entry.id   5346d5fdbd008d371958f73ceeaafa59
#
_cell.length_a   1.000
_cell.length_b   1.000
_cell.length_c   1.000
_cell.angle_alpha   90.00
_cell.angle_beta   90.00
_cell.angle_gamma   90.00
#
_symmetry.space_group_name_H-M   'P 1'
#
loop_
_entity.id
_entity.type
_entity.pdbx_description
1 polymer ?
#
loop_
_entity_poly.entity_id
_entity_poly.type
_entity_poly.pdbx_seq_one_letter_code
_entity_poly.pdbx_strand_id
1 'polypeptide(L)'
;MKNCVLKSVLALSLASSFALAQGGFVGLEGGYDFSSKLKAKDGISAKDSRPNIGIKGGYDFDVARVYGGYFYHTEAKDNKSGALANISGNLDTKWTTHKFVVGGDYTPTIANNFKLIAGLYTGVSVINLKSHVKNNKAWATYDLTQSGFLFGTRLGAEYSFDGHNALEFGVKADRSWYDADYAEDLKATDIGAYLGYTYKF
;
A
#
# COMPACT_ATOMS: atom_id res chain seq x y z
N MET A 1 11.26 -1.13 -25.58
CA MET A 1 10.93 0.24 -25.12
C MET A 1 9.61 0.77 -25.67
N LYS A 2 9.20 0.54 -26.93
CA LYS A 2 7.94 1.06 -27.52
C LYS A 2 6.65 0.62 -26.79
N ASN A 3 6.61 -0.60 -26.25
CA ASN A 3 5.41 -1.13 -25.56
C ASN A 3 5.18 -0.54 -24.15
N CYS A 4 6.21 0.03 -23.52
CA CYS A 4 6.09 0.64 -22.20
C CYS A 4 5.46 2.04 -22.31
N VAL A 5 5.86 2.83 -23.30
CA VAL A 5 5.32 4.16 -23.56
C VAL A 5 3.83 4.09 -23.95
N LEU A 6 3.45 3.13 -24.78
CA LEU A 6 2.05 2.94 -25.20
C LEU A 6 1.14 2.57 -24.00
N LYS A 7 1.62 1.71 -23.10
CA LYS A 7 0.88 1.35 -21.87
C LYS A 7 0.74 2.52 -20.92
N SER A 8 1.77 3.35 -20.79
CA SER A 8 1.74 4.56 -19.95
C SER A 8 0.79 5.62 -20.50
N VAL A 9 0.74 5.82 -21.81
CA VAL A 9 -0.18 6.76 -22.47
C VAL A 9 -1.62 6.28 -22.34
N LEU A 10 -1.88 4.97 -22.47
CA LEU A 10 -3.23 4.42 -22.29
C LEU A 10 -3.72 4.57 -20.83
N ALA A 11 -2.84 4.36 -19.85
CA ALA A 11 -3.17 4.55 -18.45
C ALA A 11 -3.46 6.02 -18.09
N LEU A 12 -2.70 6.97 -18.67
CA LEU A 12 -2.94 8.41 -18.49
C LEU A 12 -4.26 8.84 -19.15
N SER A 13 -4.59 8.33 -20.34
CA SER A 13 -5.82 8.70 -21.04
C SER A 13 -7.08 8.16 -20.35
N LEU A 14 -7.01 6.98 -19.73
CA LEU A 14 -8.10 6.46 -18.90
C LEU A 14 -8.27 7.30 -17.62
N ALA A 15 -7.19 7.66 -16.95
CA ALA A 15 -7.24 8.52 -15.78
C ALA A 15 -7.84 9.89 -16.07
N SER A 16 -7.51 10.51 -17.21
CA SER A 16 -8.06 11.81 -17.62
C SER A 16 -9.55 11.74 -17.98
N SER A 17 -10.03 10.64 -18.52
CA SER A 17 -11.45 10.46 -18.85
C SER A 17 -12.35 10.39 -17.62
N PHE A 18 -11.87 9.79 -16.53
CA PHE A 18 -12.60 9.76 -15.25
C PHE A 18 -12.59 11.13 -14.55
N ALA A 19 -11.51 11.90 -14.68
CA ALA A 19 -11.39 13.22 -14.08
C ALA A 19 -12.29 14.30 -14.72
N LEU A 20 -12.77 14.08 -15.93
CA LEU A 20 -13.64 15.03 -16.65
C LEU A 20 -15.14 14.65 -16.57
N ALA A 21 -15.48 13.50 -16.03
CA ALA A 21 -16.86 13.06 -15.85
C ALA A 21 -17.42 13.62 -14.54
N GLN A 22 -18.63 14.14 -14.56
CA GLN A 22 -19.36 14.50 -13.35
C GLN A 22 -19.43 13.29 -12.42
N GLY A 23 -18.87 13.38 -11.21
CA GLY A 23 -18.68 12.24 -10.28
C GLY A 23 -17.27 11.65 -10.27
N GLY A 24 -16.37 12.10 -11.14
CA GLY A 24 -14.96 11.77 -11.07
C GLY A 24 -14.29 12.38 -9.82
N PHE A 25 -13.27 11.73 -9.28
CA PHE A 25 -12.51 12.28 -8.18
C PHE A 25 -11.02 11.93 -8.26
N VAL A 26 -10.21 12.76 -7.62
CA VAL A 26 -8.80 12.50 -7.34
C VAL A 26 -8.55 12.71 -5.84
N GLY A 27 -7.62 11.95 -5.27
CA GLY A 27 -7.29 12.06 -3.85
C GLY A 27 -5.83 11.83 -3.56
N LEU A 28 -5.37 12.51 -2.52
CA LEU A 28 -4.09 12.27 -1.87
C LEU A 28 -4.36 11.61 -0.52
N GLU A 29 -3.55 10.63 -0.16
CA GLU A 29 -3.68 9.92 1.11
C GLU A 29 -2.31 9.78 1.76
N GLY A 30 -2.20 10.22 3.02
CA GLY A 30 -1.10 9.94 3.91
C GLY A 30 -1.54 8.93 4.96
N GLY A 31 -0.66 8.01 5.32
CA GLY A 31 -0.99 6.99 6.32
C GLY A 31 0.21 6.62 7.18
N TYR A 32 -0.10 5.94 8.27
CA TYR A 32 0.90 5.37 9.15
C TYR A 32 0.52 3.92 9.49
N ASP A 33 1.35 2.99 9.04
CA ASP A 33 1.22 1.59 9.37
C ASP A 33 1.85 1.35 10.75
N PHE A 34 1.02 1.21 11.77
CA PHE A 34 1.49 0.90 13.13
C PHE A 34 1.86 -0.57 13.31
N SER A 35 1.58 -1.41 12.32
CA SER A 35 2.03 -2.78 12.22
C SER A 35 2.28 -3.16 10.77
N SER A 36 3.53 -3.21 10.37
CA SER A 36 3.99 -3.81 9.11
C SER A 36 4.76 -5.09 9.46
N LYS A 37 4.17 -6.25 9.18
CA LYS A 37 4.71 -7.55 9.58
C LYS A 37 5.04 -8.37 8.34
N LEU A 38 6.30 -8.72 8.20
CA LEU A 38 6.81 -9.62 7.17
C LEU A 38 7.03 -11.01 7.78
N LYS A 39 6.52 -12.05 7.13
CA LYS A 39 6.69 -13.45 7.54
C LYS A 39 7.23 -14.26 6.39
N ALA A 40 8.30 -15.03 6.64
CA ALA A 40 8.80 -16.09 5.78
C ALA A 40 8.40 -17.47 6.33
N LYS A 41 8.47 -18.51 5.49
CA LYS A 41 8.05 -19.88 5.82
C LYS A 41 8.82 -20.47 7.03
N ASP A 42 10.08 -20.13 7.19
CA ASP A 42 10.94 -20.67 8.26
C ASP A 42 10.74 -20.02 9.65
N GLY A 43 9.58 -19.36 9.86
CA GLY A 43 9.26 -18.73 11.15
C GLY A 43 9.95 -17.38 11.37
N ILE A 44 10.76 -16.92 10.44
CA ILE A 44 11.40 -15.61 10.50
C ILE A 44 10.31 -14.56 10.30
N SER A 45 10.15 -13.65 11.26
CA SER A 45 9.23 -12.55 11.17
C SER A 45 9.91 -11.23 11.51
N ALA A 46 9.77 -10.24 10.64
CA ALA A 46 10.15 -8.86 10.88
C ALA A 46 8.89 -8.03 11.13
N LYS A 47 8.96 -7.07 12.04
CA LYS A 47 7.85 -6.15 12.34
C LYS A 47 8.40 -4.76 12.59
N ASP A 48 7.78 -3.78 11.95
CA ASP A 48 8.07 -2.36 12.16
C ASP A 48 6.82 -1.52 11.94
N SER A 49 6.92 -0.24 12.17
CA SER A 49 5.93 0.77 11.83
C SER A 49 6.50 1.74 10.80
N ARG A 50 5.68 2.21 9.87
CA ARG A 50 6.17 3.07 8.78
C ARG A 50 5.11 4.00 8.23
N PRO A 51 5.46 5.24 7.83
CA PRO A 51 4.56 6.09 7.08
C PRO A 51 4.38 5.59 5.64
N ASN A 52 3.23 5.93 5.08
CA ASN A 52 2.94 5.71 3.67
C ASN A 52 2.26 6.94 3.06
N ILE A 53 2.39 7.11 1.75
CA ILE A 53 1.75 8.15 0.98
C ILE A 53 1.23 7.56 -0.32
N GLY A 54 0.09 8.04 -0.80
CA GLY A 54 -0.49 7.56 -2.03
C GLY A 54 -1.37 8.57 -2.75
N ILE A 55 -1.64 8.25 -3.99
CA ILE A 55 -2.61 8.95 -4.83
C ILE A 55 -3.65 7.95 -5.28
N LYS A 56 -4.89 8.40 -5.40
CA LYS A 56 -6.00 7.59 -5.92
C LYS A 56 -6.88 8.44 -6.81
N GLY A 57 -7.60 7.81 -7.73
CA GLY A 57 -8.58 8.46 -8.56
C GLY A 57 -9.61 7.46 -9.04
N GLY A 58 -10.81 7.92 -9.27
CA GLY A 58 -11.92 7.04 -9.62
C GLY A 58 -13.22 7.77 -9.86
N TYR A 59 -14.31 7.06 -9.64
CA TYR A 59 -15.65 7.56 -9.83
C TYR A 59 -16.52 7.32 -8.60
N ASP A 60 -17.23 8.37 -8.15
CA ASP A 60 -18.15 8.36 -7.02
C ASP A 60 -19.59 8.28 -7.55
N PHE A 61 -20.29 7.20 -7.21
CA PHE A 61 -21.70 6.94 -7.52
C PHE A 61 -22.63 7.39 -6.39
N ASP A 62 -22.18 8.27 -5.51
CA ASP A 62 -22.83 8.77 -4.31
C ASP A 62 -22.84 7.79 -3.12
N VAL A 63 -23.39 6.60 -3.26
CA VAL A 63 -23.42 5.57 -2.20
C VAL A 63 -22.31 4.52 -2.33
N ALA A 64 -21.60 4.53 -3.44
CA ALA A 64 -20.49 3.64 -3.71
C ALA A 64 -19.48 4.35 -4.61
N ARG A 65 -18.20 3.99 -4.52
CA ARG A 65 -17.18 4.47 -5.42
C ARG A 65 -16.21 3.37 -5.82
N VAL A 66 -15.65 3.50 -7.01
CA VAL A 66 -14.58 2.65 -7.50
C VAL A 66 -13.35 3.49 -7.77
N TYR A 67 -12.18 2.95 -7.51
CA TYR A 67 -10.93 3.70 -7.68
C TYR A 67 -9.76 2.82 -8.07
N GLY A 68 -8.77 3.45 -8.69
CA GLY A 68 -7.42 2.95 -8.80
C GLY A 68 -6.46 3.83 -8.00
N GLY A 69 -5.39 3.26 -7.47
CA GLY A 69 -4.45 4.03 -6.67
C GLY A 69 -3.04 3.44 -6.65
N TYR A 70 -2.10 4.30 -6.31
CA TYR A 70 -0.72 3.97 -6.06
C TYR A 70 -0.33 4.44 -4.68
N PHE A 71 0.28 3.54 -3.88
CA PHE A 71 0.73 3.82 -2.52
C PHE A 71 2.19 3.42 -2.36
N TYR A 72 2.97 4.32 -1.82
CA TYR A 72 4.36 4.11 -1.44
C TYR A 72 4.47 4.00 0.08
N HIS A 73 4.95 2.86 0.55
CA HIS A 73 5.27 2.63 1.95
C HIS A 73 6.78 2.80 2.13
N THR A 74 7.14 3.71 3.00
CA THR A 74 8.56 4.06 3.25
C THR A 74 9.35 2.89 3.81
N GLU A 75 10.66 3.07 3.93
CA GLU A 75 11.55 2.06 4.47
C GLU A 75 11.16 1.67 5.90
N ALA A 76 10.90 0.39 6.10
CA ALA A 76 10.83 -0.25 7.41
C ALA A 76 12.15 -0.94 7.71
N LYS A 77 12.52 -1.01 8.99
CA LYS A 77 13.79 -1.56 9.47
C LYS A 77 13.53 -2.52 10.62
N ASP A 78 14.10 -3.71 10.53
CA ASP A 78 14.13 -4.63 11.66
C ASP A 78 15.58 -5.04 11.92
N ASN A 79 16.06 -4.71 13.12
CA ASN A 79 17.40 -5.05 13.58
C ASN A 79 17.28 -6.19 14.58
N LYS A 80 17.47 -7.40 14.12
CA LYS A 80 17.55 -8.58 15.01
C LYS A 80 18.99 -8.97 15.23
N SER A 81 19.46 -8.77 16.47
CA SER A 81 20.65 -9.42 17.00
C SER A 81 20.21 -10.80 17.50
N GLY A 82 20.53 -11.85 16.76
CA GLY A 82 20.16 -13.21 17.15
C GLY A 82 20.91 -14.25 16.33
N ALA A 83 21.32 -15.31 16.99
CA ALA A 83 21.92 -16.46 16.34
C ALA A 83 20.88 -17.15 15.46
N LEU A 84 20.85 -16.87 14.17
CA LEU A 84 20.23 -17.73 13.18
C LEU A 84 21.25 -18.86 12.93
N ALA A 85 20.91 -20.06 13.42
CA ALA A 85 21.64 -21.31 13.14
C ALA A 85 23.17 -21.15 13.12
N ASN A 86 23.79 -20.94 14.29
CA ASN A 86 25.25 -20.91 14.49
C ASN A 86 26.05 -19.77 13.85
N ILE A 87 25.42 -18.69 13.41
CA ILE A 87 26.12 -17.51 12.91
C ILE A 87 25.88 -16.34 13.89
N SER A 88 26.88 -16.01 14.69
CA SER A 88 26.88 -14.77 15.48
C SER A 88 27.08 -13.59 14.55
N GLY A 89 26.02 -12.84 14.25
CA GLY A 89 26.06 -11.67 13.38
C GLY A 89 24.82 -10.80 13.56
N ASN A 90 24.93 -9.52 13.22
CA ASN A 90 23.80 -8.61 13.14
C ASN A 90 23.16 -8.73 11.74
N LEU A 91 21.87 -8.99 11.69
CA LEU A 91 21.07 -8.99 10.47
C LEU A 91 20.24 -7.71 10.44
N ASP A 92 20.61 -6.79 9.58
CA ASP A 92 19.84 -5.57 9.30
C ASP A 92 18.97 -5.81 8.05
N THR A 93 17.66 -5.89 8.22
CA THR A 93 16.73 -6.02 7.11
C THR A 93 15.95 -4.74 6.92
N LYS A 94 15.96 -4.24 5.70
CA LYS A 94 15.22 -3.04 5.29
C LYS A 94 14.31 -3.39 4.12
N TRP A 95 13.08 -2.85 4.13
CA TRP A 95 12.18 -3.05 3.00
C TRP A 95 11.34 -1.82 2.71
N THR A 96 11.12 -1.55 1.44
CA THR A 96 10.16 -0.58 0.92
C THR A 96 9.10 -1.30 0.11
N THR A 97 7.90 -0.72 0.00
CA THR A 97 6.81 -1.37 -0.73
C THR A 97 6.08 -0.37 -1.62
N HIS A 98 5.83 -0.78 -2.86
CA HIS A 98 5.00 -0.07 -3.83
C HIS A 98 3.73 -0.89 -4.06
N LYS A 99 2.55 -0.30 -3.86
CA LYS A 99 1.26 -0.97 -4.04
C LYS A 99 0.46 -0.28 -5.14
N PHE A 100 0.05 -1.05 -6.14
CA PHE A 100 -0.87 -0.64 -7.19
C PHE A 100 -2.20 -1.33 -6.92
N VAL A 101 -3.25 -0.56 -6.67
CA VAL A 101 -4.53 -1.10 -6.20
C VAL A 101 -5.69 -0.67 -7.07
N VAL A 102 -6.70 -1.52 -7.12
CA VAL A 102 -8.06 -1.19 -7.54
C VAL A 102 -9.00 -1.55 -6.40
N GLY A 103 -9.98 -0.70 -6.14
CA GLY A 103 -10.86 -0.89 -5.00
C GLY A 103 -12.25 -0.37 -5.22
N GLY A 104 -13.13 -0.78 -4.33
CA GLY A 104 -14.49 -0.27 -4.22
C GLY A 104 -14.83 0.03 -2.76
N ASP A 105 -15.47 1.15 -2.54
CA ASP A 105 -15.98 1.57 -1.25
C ASP A 105 -17.50 1.68 -1.29
N TYR A 106 -18.17 1.23 -0.25
CA TYR A 106 -19.52 1.61 0.09
C TYR A 106 -19.48 2.85 0.95
N THR A 107 -20.18 3.92 0.52
CA THR A 107 -20.07 5.26 1.11
C THR A 107 -21.43 5.85 1.47
N PRO A 108 -22.22 5.23 2.37
CA PRO A 108 -23.52 5.75 2.75
C PRO A 108 -23.40 7.07 3.50
N THR A 109 -24.26 8.02 3.18
CA THR A 109 -24.39 9.29 3.90
C THR A 109 -25.09 9.04 5.23
N ILE A 110 -24.46 9.45 6.34
CA ILE A 110 -25.00 9.32 7.70
C ILE A 110 -25.43 10.67 8.29
N ALA A 111 -24.91 11.77 7.76
CA ALA A 111 -25.33 13.14 8.09
C ALA A 111 -25.00 14.04 6.89
N ASN A 112 -25.51 15.29 6.89
CA ASN A 112 -25.43 16.20 5.75
C ASN A 112 -24.04 16.28 5.07
N ASN A 113 -22.96 16.21 5.85
CA ASN A 113 -21.59 16.36 5.36
C ASN A 113 -20.72 15.13 5.65
N PHE A 114 -21.30 14.05 6.22
CA PHE A 114 -20.57 12.87 6.64
C PHE A 114 -21.04 11.63 5.87
N LYS A 115 -20.07 10.93 5.28
CA LYS A 115 -20.25 9.59 4.73
C LYS A 115 -19.39 8.59 5.51
N LEU A 116 -19.89 7.39 5.73
CA LEU A 116 -19.03 6.27 6.15
C LEU A 116 -18.27 5.74 4.96
N ILE A 117 -17.14 5.09 5.21
CA ILE A 117 -16.36 4.38 4.20
C ILE A 117 -16.18 2.95 4.68
N ALA A 118 -16.68 2.00 3.88
CA ALA A 118 -16.40 0.58 4.07
C ALA A 118 -15.96 0.00 2.73
N GLY A 119 -14.69 -0.36 2.59
CA GLY A 119 -14.12 -0.70 1.29
C GLY A 119 -13.26 -1.94 1.30
N LEU A 120 -13.15 -2.51 0.11
CA LEU A 120 -12.25 -3.59 -0.23
C LEU A 120 -11.37 -3.16 -1.40
N TYR A 121 -10.13 -3.59 -1.40
CA TYR A 121 -9.22 -3.35 -2.51
C TYR A 121 -8.31 -4.54 -2.75
N THR A 122 -7.85 -4.65 -3.98
CA THR A 122 -6.91 -5.68 -4.41
C THR A 122 -5.91 -5.08 -5.38
N GLY A 123 -4.84 -5.80 -5.67
CA GLY A 123 -3.85 -5.32 -6.63
C GLY A 123 -2.53 -6.05 -6.57
N VAL A 124 -1.48 -5.32 -6.94
CA VAL A 124 -0.11 -5.82 -6.96
C VAL A 124 0.74 -5.03 -5.97
N SER A 125 1.48 -5.76 -5.15
CA SER A 125 2.48 -5.23 -4.23
C SER A 125 3.87 -5.59 -4.72
N VAL A 126 4.76 -4.61 -4.84
CA VAL A 126 6.18 -4.80 -5.18
C VAL A 126 6.99 -4.42 -3.95
N ILE A 127 7.70 -5.39 -3.39
CA ILE A 127 8.58 -5.19 -2.24
C ILE A 127 10.04 -5.19 -2.69
N ASN A 128 10.81 -4.23 -2.20
CA ASN A 128 12.26 -4.17 -2.35
C ASN A 128 12.88 -4.44 -0.99
N LEU A 129 13.57 -5.55 -0.87
CA LEU A 129 14.27 -6.02 0.33
C LEU A 129 15.76 -5.79 0.17
N LYS A 130 16.37 -5.17 1.19
CA LYS A 130 17.82 -5.05 1.32
C LYS A 130 18.24 -5.66 2.64
N SER A 131 19.04 -6.71 2.59
CA SER A 131 19.57 -7.38 3.77
C SER A 131 21.07 -7.22 3.82
N HIS A 132 21.58 -6.65 4.92
CA HIS A 132 23.00 -6.56 5.22
C HIS A 132 23.34 -7.57 6.31
N VAL A 133 24.15 -8.54 5.95
CA VAL A 133 24.74 -9.50 6.89
C VAL A 133 26.14 -9.04 7.22
N LYS A 134 26.39 -8.69 8.49
CA LYS A 134 27.71 -8.34 8.98
C LYS A 134 28.21 -9.42 9.92
N ASN A 135 29.21 -10.18 9.51
CA ASN A 135 29.95 -11.11 10.33
C ASN A 135 31.40 -10.60 10.52
N ASN A 136 32.08 -11.01 11.58
CA ASN A 136 33.45 -10.55 11.92
C ASN A 136 34.50 -10.75 10.81
N LYS A 137 34.18 -11.48 9.73
CA LYS A 137 35.11 -11.80 8.64
C LYS A 137 34.60 -11.52 7.23
N ALA A 138 33.30 -11.17 7.05
CA ALA A 138 32.73 -10.89 5.74
C ALA A 138 31.48 -10.01 5.86
N TRP A 139 31.22 -9.22 4.84
CA TRP A 139 29.97 -8.49 4.65
C TRP A 139 29.35 -8.93 3.32
N ALA A 140 28.04 -9.14 3.31
CA ALA A 140 27.30 -9.44 2.10
C ALA A 140 26.02 -8.58 2.07
N THR A 141 25.71 -8.03 0.92
CA THR A 141 24.45 -7.31 0.67
C THR A 141 23.64 -8.11 -0.33
N TYR A 142 22.40 -8.38 0.01
CA TYR A 142 21.43 -9.03 -0.87
C TYR A 142 20.31 -8.05 -1.16
N ASP A 143 20.13 -7.73 -2.45
CA ASP A 143 19.01 -6.94 -2.95
C ASP A 143 18.02 -7.88 -3.64
N LEU A 144 16.78 -7.92 -3.16
CA LEU A 144 15.71 -8.74 -3.71
C LEU A 144 14.49 -7.87 -3.98
N THR A 145 14.00 -7.92 -5.21
CA THR A 145 12.72 -7.31 -5.59
C THR A 145 11.72 -8.41 -5.90
N GLN A 146 10.59 -8.39 -5.23
CA GLN A 146 9.51 -9.36 -5.41
C GLN A 146 8.19 -8.65 -5.66
N SER A 147 7.38 -9.22 -6.55
CA SER A 147 6.01 -8.80 -6.78
C SER A 147 5.04 -9.86 -6.26
N GLY A 148 3.88 -9.42 -5.81
CA GLY A 148 2.89 -10.33 -5.28
C GLY A 148 1.48 -9.76 -5.35
N PHE A 149 0.50 -10.63 -5.19
CA PHE A 149 -0.90 -10.25 -5.07
C PHE A 149 -1.17 -9.64 -3.71
N LEU A 150 -2.02 -8.62 -3.66
CA LEU A 150 -2.48 -8.04 -2.41
C LEU A 150 -4.01 -7.99 -2.33
N PHE A 151 -4.52 -8.15 -1.12
CA PHE A 151 -5.92 -7.92 -0.78
C PHE A 151 -6.00 -7.14 0.52
N GLY A 152 -6.92 -6.17 0.59
CA GLY A 152 -7.08 -5.32 1.77
C GLY A 152 -8.50 -4.82 1.96
N THR A 153 -8.72 -4.26 3.13
CA THR A 153 -9.96 -3.61 3.54
C THR A 153 -9.67 -2.26 4.18
N ARG A 154 -10.64 -1.35 4.08
CA ARG A 154 -10.59 -0.04 4.74
C ARG A 154 -11.92 0.31 5.37
N LEU A 155 -11.87 0.95 6.52
CA LEU A 155 -13.01 1.49 7.24
C LEU A 155 -12.68 2.93 7.65
N GLY A 156 -13.65 3.83 7.49
CA GLY A 156 -13.40 5.22 7.81
C GLY A 156 -14.63 6.09 7.66
N ALA A 157 -14.38 7.39 7.59
CA ALA A 157 -15.39 8.40 7.32
C ALA A 157 -14.83 9.45 6.36
N GLU A 158 -15.73 10.08 5.63
CA GLU A 158 -15.48 11.24 4.79
C GLU A 158 -16.28 12.42 5.34
N TYR A 159 -15.63 13.56 5.45
CA TYR A 159 -16.27 14.83 5.75
C TYR A 159 -16.14 15.76 4.55
N SER A 160 -17.25 16.14 3.94
CA SER A 160 -17.29 17.07 2.81
C SER A 160 -17.44 18.51 3.32
N PHE A 161 -16.50 19.39 2.94
CA PHE A 161 -16.59 20.83 3.26
C PHE A 161 -17.60 21.53 2.37
N ASP A 162 -17.63 21.09 1.11
CA ASP A 162 -18.49 21.56 0.04
C ASP A 162 -18.77 20.40 -0.94
N GLY A 163 -19.38 20.70 -2.09
CA GLY A 163 -19.68 19.69 -3.10
C GLY A 163 -18.44 19.06 -3.76
N HIS A 164 -17.26 19.66 -3.61
CA HIS A 164 -16.04 19.25 -4.31
C HIS A 164 -14.92 18.77 -3.39
N ASN A 165 -14.84 19.30 -2.18
CA ASN A 165 -13.71 19.09 -1.28
C ASN A 165 -14.10 18.22 -0.09
N ALA A 166 -13.35 17.15 0.15
CA ALA A 166 -13.59 16.25 1.26
C ALA A 166 -12.29 15.80 1.94
N LEU A 167 -12.38 15.58 3.26
CA LEU A 167 -11.37 14.87 4.03
C LEU A 167 -11.85 13.47 4.35
N GLU A 168 -10.95 12.52 4.23
CA GLU A 168 -11.17 11.13 4.60
C GLU A 168 -10.23 10.73 5.74
N PHE A 169 -10.71 9.96 6.67
CA PHE A 169 -9.88 9.38 7.74
C PHE A 169 -10.39 8.00 8.13
N GLY A 170 -9.49 7.15 8.56
CA GLY A 170 -9.88 5.79 8.92
C GLY A 170 -8.70 4.87 9.19
N VAL A 171 -9.02 3.58 9.16
CA VAL A 171 -8.06 2.49 9.30
C VAL A 171 -8.09 1.61 8.07
N LYS A 172 -6.96 1.01 7.75
CA LYS A 172 -6.81 0.05 6.65
C LYS A 172 -5.96 -1.13 7.08
N ALA A 173 -6.27 -2.27 6.53
CA ALA A 173 -5.50 -3.49 6.72
C ALA A 173 -5.38 -4.23 5.39
N ASP A 174 -4.19 -4.68 5.07
CA ASP A 174 -3.97 -5.50 3.87
C ASP A 174 -2.97 -6.61 4.09
N ARG A 175 -3.04 -7.58 3.22
CA ARG A 175 -2.11 -8.69 3.15
C ARG A 175 -1.64 -8.88 1.73
N SER A 176 -0.32 -9.05 1.60
CA SER A 176 0.35 -9.34 0.34
C SER A 176 0.97 -10.73 0.39
N TRP A 177 0.87 -11.46 -0.72
CA TRP A 177 1.49 -12.75 -0.92
C TRP A 177 2.47 -12.62 -2.08
N TYR A 178 3.74 -12.91 -1.83
CA TYR A 178 4.81 -12.79 -2.81
C TYR A 178 5.24 -14.19 -3.25
N ASP A 179 5.20 -14.43 -4.56
CA ASP A 179 5.75 -15.65 -5.15
C ASP A 179 7.25 -15.43 -5.35
N ALA A 180 8.07 -16.14 -4.60
CA ALA A 180 9.52 -16.04 -4.69
C ALA A 180 10.08 -17.38 -5.17
N ASP A 181 10.77 -17.36 -6.31
CA ASP A 181 11.40 -18.57 -6.90
C ASP A 181 12.42 -19.23 -5.96
N TYR A 182 12.91 -18.50 -4.95
CA TYR A 182 13.91 -18.95 -3.98
C TYR A 182 13.51 -18.82 -2.50
N ALA A 183 12.34 -18.28 -2.20
CA ALA A 183 11.83 -18.15 -0.83
C ALA A 183 10.32 -18.41 -0.84
N GLU A 184 9.95 -19.67 -0.71
CA GLU A 184 8.55 -20.08 -0.64
C GLU A 184 7.80 -19.32 0.45
N ASP A 185 6.62 -18.74 0.10
CA ASP A 185 5.64 -18.18 1.02
C ASP A 185 6.05 -16.91 1.82
N LEU A 186 6.62 -15.90 1.15
CA LEU A 186 6.79 -14.59 1.77
C LEU A 186 5.43 -13.86 1.85
N LYS A 187 5.02 -13.46 3.06
CA LYS A 187 3.74 -12.76 3.32
C LYS A 187 3.99 -11.47 4.08
N ALA A 188 3.41 -10.38 3.61
CA ALA A 188 3.38 -9.12 4.37
C ALA A 188 1.96 -8.84 4.83
N THR A 189 1.82 -8.28 6.03
CA THR A 189 0.55 -7.79 6.57
C THR A 189 0.78 -6.41 7.14
N ASP A 190 0.05 -5.43 6.61
CA ASP A 190 0.11 -4.04 7.03
C ASP A 190 -1.23 -3.65 7.67
N ILE A 191 -1.18 -2.97 8.83
CA ILE A 191 -2.34 -2.41 9.52
C ILE A 191 -1.98 -0.99 9.92
N GLY A 192 -2.81 -0.03 9.53
CA GLY A 192 -2.51 1.37 9.75
C GLY A 192 -3.75 2.27 9.77
N ALA A 193 -3.51 3.53 10.10
CA ALA A 193 -4.48 4.61 9.93
C ALA A 193 -4.13 5.44 8.71
N TYR A 194 -5.13 6.12 8.15
CA TYR A 194 -4.94 7.03 7.03
C TYR A 194 -5.72 8.33 7.21
N LEU A 195 -5.21 9.38 6.58
CA LEU A 195 -5.85 10.65 6.36
C LEU A 195 -5.72 11.00 4.89
N GLY A 196 -6.79 11.38 4.24
CA GLY A 196 -6.82 11.70 2.82
C GLY A 196 -7.57 13.00 2.53
N TYR A 197 -7.21 13.63 1.44
CA TYR A 197 -7.95 14.72 0.83
C TYR A 197 -8.42 14.27 -0.54
N THR A 198 -9.71 14.51 -0.83
CA THR A 198 -10.35 14.13 -2.09
C THR A 198 -10.99 15.36 -2.73
N TYR A 199 -10.70 15.56 -4.01
CA TYR A 199 -11.36 16.55 -4.86
C TYR A 199 -12.29 15.84 -5.84
N LYS A 200 -13.56 16.25 -5.87
CA LYS A 200 -14.63 15.73 -6.75
C LYS A 200 -14.90 16.75 -7.86
N PHE A 201 -15.02 16.28 -9.09
CA PHE A 201 -15.27 17.11 -10.29
C PHE A 201 -16.75 17.35 -10.54
#